data_00de5a3dcd977d9541daec94f40f9625
#
_entry.id   00de5a3dcd977d9541daec94f40f9625
#
_cell.length_a   1.000
_cell.length_b   1.000
_cell.length_c   1.000
_cell.angle_alpha   90.00
_cell.angle_beta   90.00
_cell.angle_gamma   90.00
#
_symmetry.space_group_name_H-M   'P 1'
#
loop_
_entity.id
_entity.type
_entity.pdbx_description
1 polymer ?
#
loop_
_entity_poly.entity_id
_entity_poly.type
_entity_poly.pdbx_seq_one_letter_code
_entity_poly.pdbx_strand_id
1 'polypeptide(L)'
;QVIPSYEAVIFDEAHKLEEIVSEYFGYQVSNYRIAELIRDIRAIYKTLPEKVIQVLSKLQQQNEHFFALFNHIKNRESLNQVASSFLLSEGNALKKALNRLEEVIHVIFQNSLFEETEKNLKQRIRDIKKELEFICAMKESDYAYWAEKKKRNIVIGCSPIRVDVILQKRLYPFIKTIIFTSATLNTGDNFSFFKNRLGLPSDTEGLILPSPFDFKHQALLYLPPQIPEPNEPGFLDAVVKEIIKILRISQGRALVLFTSIQNMQQVYQRVAPQAPFRSLMQGELSIAKMLKVFKKDIHSV
;
A
#
# COMPACT_ATOMS: atom_id res chain seq x y z
N GLN A 1 13.82 14.89 -13.19
CA GLN A 1 12.62 14.45 -13.92
C GLN A 1 12.88 13.03 -14.43
N VAL A 2 12.07 12.05 -13.98
CA VAL A 2 12.28 10.62 -14.31
C VAL A 2 11.64 10.27 -15.67
N ILE A 3 10.57 10.97 -16.04
CA ILE A 3 9.84 10.79 -17.29
C ILE A 3 10.04 12.04 -18.15
N PRO A 4 10.33 11.91 -19.47
CA PRO A 4 10.42 13.06 -20.36
C PRO A 4 9.07 13.77 -20.48
N SER A 5 9.05 14.98 -21.04
CA SER A 5 7.80 15.69 -21.33
C SER A 5 6.96 14.91 -22.34
N TYR A 6 5.65 14.83 -22.12
CA TYR A 6 4.71 14.10 -22.95
C TYR A 6 3.43 14.91 -23.17
N GLU A 7 2.79 14.74 -24.33
CA GLU A 7 1.52 15.39 -24.68
C GLU A 7 0.31 14.48 -24.51
N ALA A 8 0.53 13.17 -24.50
CA ALA A 8 -0.51 12.17 -24.31
C ALA A 8 -0.10 11.15 -23.25
N VAL A 9 -1.08 10.65 -22.49
CA VAL A 9 -0.89 9.60 -21.50
C VAL A 9 -2.00 8.56 -21.61
N ILE A 10 -1.63 7.30 -21.44
CA ILE A 10 -2.56 6.18 -21.35
C ILE A 10 -2.42 5.60 -19.93
N PHE A 11 -3.50 5.64 -19.18
CA PHE A 11 -3.59 4.97 -17.88
C PHE A 11 -4.21 3.59 -18.09
N ASP A 12 -3.38 2.56 -18.02
CA ASP A 12 -3.85 1.18 -17.98
C ASP A 12 -4.23 0.80 -16.55
N GLU A 13 -5.20 -0.11 -16.39
CA GLU A 13 -5.82 -0.45 -15.11
C GLU A 13 -6.32 0.80 -14.35
N ALA A 14 -6.92 1.73 -15.10
CA ALA A 14 -7.31 3.05 -14.61
C ALA A 14 -8.34 3.03 -13.47
N HIS A 15 -8.97 1.89 -13.20
CA HIS A 15 -9.83 1.70 -12.02
C HIS A 15 -9.07 1.91 -10.69
N LYS A 16 -7.73 1.78 -10.69
CA LYS A 16 -6.88 2.04 -9.52
C LYS A 16 -6.43 3.49 -9.37
N LEU A 17 -6.70 4.34 -10.36
CA LEU A 17 -6.15 5.69 -10.40
C LEU A 17 -6.59 6.53 -9.18
N GLU A 18 -7.82 6.39 -8.75
CA GLU A 18 -8.33 7.07 -7.56
C GLU A 18 -7.53 6.69 -6.29
N GLU A 19 -7.28 5.41 -6.09
CA GLU A 19 -6.49 4.90 -4.96
C GLU A 19 -5.04 5.42 -5.02
N ILE A 20 -4.40 5.31 -6.18
CA ILE A 20 -3.03 5.79 -6.40
C ILE A 20 -2.91 7.30 -6.14
N VAL A 21 -3.87 8.10 -6.63
CA VAL A 21 -3.89 9.55 -6.40
C VAL A 21 -4.11 9.86 -4.91
N SER A 22 -5.00 9.13 -4.25
CA SER A 22 -5.26 9.27 -2.82
C SER A 22 -4.03 8.94 -1.97
N GLU A 23 -3.25 7.93 -2.35
CA GLU A 23 -2.00 7.59 -1.69
C GLU A 23 -0.90 8.62 -1.98
N TYR A 24 -0.73 9.02 -3.23
CA TYR A 24 0.34 9.94 -3.66
C TYR A 24 0.17 11.34 -3.07
N PHE A 25 -1.05 11.86 -2.97
CA PHE A 25 -1.36 13.17 -2.40
C PHE A 25 -1.75 13.11 -0.93
N GLY A 26 -1.77 11.93 -0.34
CA GLY A 26 -1.89 11.73 1.09
C GLY A 26 -0.57 11.95 1.82
N TYR A 27 -0.65 12.09 3.14
CA TYR A 27 0.51 12.13 4.02
C TYR A 27 0.41 11.00 5.03
N GLN A 28 1.56 10.43 5.41
CA GLN A 28 1.59 9.38 6.43
C GLN A 28 2.91 9.36 7.19
N VAL A 29 2.82 9.21 8.50
CA VAL A 29 3.96 9.05 9.40
C VAL A 29 3.75 7.79 10.23
N SER A 30 4.78 6.96 10.37
CA SER A 30 4.74 5.77 11.21
C SER A 30 5.85 5.77 12.25
N ASN A 31 5.61 5.03 13.33
CA ASN A 31 6.62 4.78 14.35
C ASN A 31 7.89 4.13 13.74
N TYR A 32 7.72 3.27 12.75
CA TYR A 32 8.84 2.60 12.07
C TYR A 32 9.64 3.55 11.18
N ARG A 33 8.99 4.48 10.47
CA ARG A 33 9.69 5.47 9.63
C ARG A 33 10.65 6.33 10.46
N ILE A 34 10.26 6.70 11.68
CA ILE A 34 11.12 7.45 12.61
C ILE A 34 12.21 6.53 13.21
N ALA A 35 11.85 5.30 13.57
CA ALA A 35 12.82 4.31 14.06
C ALA A 35 13.87 3.95 13.00
N GLU A 36 13.49 3.86 11.72
CA GLU A 36 14.42 3.69 10.60
C GLU A 36 15.37 4.87 10.46
N LEU A 37 14.85 6.10 10.50
CA LEU A 37 15.69 7.30 10.47
C LEU A 37 16.76 7.26 11.59
N ILE A 38 16.35 6.91 12.82
CA ILE A 38 17.27 6.78 13.96
C ILE A 38 18.31 5.69 13.72
N ARG A 39 17.90 4.53 13.21
CA ARG A 39 18.77 3.39 12.91
C ARG A 39 19.78 3.75 11.82
N ASP A 40 19.34 4.38 10.74
CA ASP A 40 20.18 4.78 9.63
C ASP A 40 21.26 5.76 10.08
N ILE A 41 20.90 6.75 10.92
CA ILE A 41 21.87 7.70 11.49
C ILE A 41 22.88 6.98 12.39
N ARG A 42 22.45 6.03 13.22
CA ARG A 42 23.34 5.22 14.06
C ARG A 42 24.30 4.34 13.25
N ALA A 43 23.90 3.95 12.04
CA ALA A 43 24.72 3.09 11.17
C ALA A 43 25.81 3.84 10.38
N ILE A 44 25.76 5.18 10.32
CA ILE A 44 26.73 5.99 9.55
C ILE A 44 28.14 5.89 10.14
N TYR A 45 28.25 5.91 11.46
CA TYR A 45 29.54 5.81 12.15
C TYR A 45 29.49 4.81 13.30
N LYS A 46 30.60 4.10 13.53
CA LYS A 46 30.75 3.18 14.68
C LYS A 46 30.58 3.92 16.02
N THR A 47 31.00 5.18 16.09
CA THR A 47 30.89 6.00 17.30
C THR A 47 30.33 7.37 16.93
N LEU A 48 29.17 7.72 17.46
CA LEU A 48 28.54 9.03 17.27
C LEU A 48 28.94 9.97 18.41
N PRO A 49 29.00 11.29 18.15
CA PRO A 49 29.15 12.29 19.20
C PRO A 49 28.06 12.15 20.26
N GLU A 50 28.43 12.33 21.54
CA GLU A 50 27.48 12.15 22.66
C GLU A 50 26.23 13.02 22.54
N LYS A 51 26.40 14.25 22.08
CA LYS A 51 25.27 15.18 21.82
C LYS A 51 24.26 14.59 20.84
N VAL A 52 24.72 13.90 19.79
CA VAL A 52 23.85 13.26 18.80
C VAL A 52 23.15 12.05 19.42
N ILE A 53 23.87 11.23 20.19
CA ILE A 53 23.30 10.07 20.90
C ILE A 53 22.15 10.49 21.81
N GLN A 54 22.34 11.56 22.59
CA GLN A 54 21.31 12.09 23.49
C GLN A 54 20.08 12.56 22.71
N VAL A 55 20.27 13.28 21.59
CA VAL A 55 19.15 13.74 20.74
C VAL A 55 18.41 12.56 20.11
N LEU A 56 19.11 11.54 19.60
CA LEU A 56 18.48 10.33 19.04
C LEU A 56 17.71 9.55 20.10
N SER A 57 18.25 9.44 21.32
CA SER A 57 17.55 8.76 22.42
C SER A 57 16.28 9.51 22.82
N LYS A 58 16.34 10.85 22.87
CA LYS A 58 15.15 11.67 23.12
C LYS A 58 14.10 11.56 22.03
N LEU A 59 14.53 11.56 20.76
CA LEU A 59 13.63 11.36 19.62
C LEU A 59 12.97 9.97 19.68
N GLN A 60 13.71 8.93 20.01
CA GLN A 60 13.16 7.59 20.17
C GLN A 60 12.09 7.55 21.27
N GLN A 61 12.37 8.15 22.43
CA GLN A 61 11.41 8.24 23.54
C GLN A 61 10.13 8.99 23.13
N GLN A 62 10.27 10.12 22.42
CA GLN A 62 9.12 10.88 21.93
C GLN A 62 8.32 10.12 20.85
N ASN A 63 8.99 9.38 19.98
CA ASN A 63 8.35 8.52 19.00
C ASN A 63 7.51 7.42 19.69
N GLU A 64 8.08 6.72 20.66
CA GLU A 64 7.38 5.69 21.44
C GLU A 64 6.18 6.28 22.19
N HIS A 65 6.35 7.42 22.85
CA HIS A 65 5.30 8.10 23.60
C HIS A 65 4.15 8.53 22.68
N PHE A 66 4.46 9.20 21.57
CA PHE A 66 3.45 9.68 20.63
C PHE A 66 2.64 8.53 20.03
N PHE A 67 3.28 7.49 19.54
CA PHE A 67 2.57 6.37 18.92
C PHE A 67 1.89 5.44 19.94
N ALA A 68 2.27 5.48 21.24
CA ALA A 68 1.56 4.77 22.28
C ALA A 68 0.09 5.23 22.45
N LEU A 69 -0.22 6.47 22.07
CA LEU A 69 -1.59 7.01 22.06
C LEU A 69 -2.56 6.18 21.21
N PHE A 70 -2.04 5.50 20.20
CA PHE A 70 -2.80 4.71 19.23
C PHE A 70 -2.76 3.20 19.50
N ASN A 71 -2.26 2.78 20.67
CA ASN A 71 -2.17 1.34 21.01
C ASN A 71 -3.51 0.63 21.09
N HIS A 72 -4.59 1.36 21.41
CA HIS A 72 -5.95 0.85 21.47
C HIS A 72 -6.56 0.51 20.13
N ILE A 73 -6.04 1.07 19.03
CA ILE A 73 -6.53 0.85 17.68
C ILE A 73 -6.28 -0.59 17.26
N LYS A 74 -7.29 -1.25 16.70
CA LYS A 74 -7.18 -2.64 16.22
C LYS A 74 -6.92 -2.73 14.72
N ASN A 75 -7.51 -1.84 13.95
CA ASN A 75 -7.43 -1.78 12.50
C ASN A 75 -7.18 -0.32 12.07
N ARG A 76 -7.85 0.14 11.02
CA ARG A 76 -7.85 1.53 10.58
C ARG A 76 -9.06 2.26 11.15
N GLU A 77 -8.82 3.35 11.86
CA GLU A 77 -9.84 4.15 12.55
C GLU A 77 -9.67 5.63 12.22
N SER A 78 -10.77 6.40 12.27
CA SER A 78 -10.74 7.85 12.06
C SER A 78 -10.10 8.56 13.25
N LEU A 79 -9.23 9.53 12.98
CA LEU A 79 -8.62 10.39 14.00
C LEU A 79 -9.59 11.44 14.56
N ASN A 80 -10.75 11.66 13.93
CA ASN A 80 -11.73 12.66 14.39
C ASN A 80 -12.28 12.37 15.81
N GLN A 81 -12.06 11.17 16.33
CA GLN A 81 -12.44 10.78 17.69
C GLN A 81 -11.37 11.15 18.75
N VAL A 82 -10.16 11.50 18.31
CA VAL A 82 -9.08 11.94 19.21
C VAL A 82 -9.23 13.45 19.43
N ALA A 83 -9.12 13.89 20.68
CA ALA A 83 -9.14 15.33 20.97
C ALA A 83 -8.04 16.04 20.18
N SER A 84 -8.41 16.88 19.22
CA SER A 84 -7.49 17.53 18.28
C SER A 84 -6.42 18.37 18.97
N SER A 85 -6.74 19.03 20.08
CA SER A 85 -5.79 19.80 20.89
C SER A 85 -4.72 18.94 21.52
N PHE A 86 -5.07 17.75 21.99
CA PHE A 86 -4.13 16.80 22.58
C PHE A 86 -3.20 16.20 21.51
N LEU A 87 -3.75 15.76 20.38
CA LEU A 87 -2.96 15.24 19.27
C LEU A 87 -1.97 16.30 18.73
N LEU A 88 -2.41 17.54 18.63
CA LEU A 88 -1.57 18.66 18.20
C LEU A 88 -0.43 18.92 19.20
N SER A 89 -0.71 18.86 20.53
CA SER A 89 0.29 19.04 21.57
C SER A 89 1.38 17.98 21.51
N GLU A 90 0.98 16.72 21.44
CA GLU A 90 1.91 15.57 21.39
C GLU A 90 2.68 15.53 20.05
N GLY A 91 2.01 15.84 18.94
CA GLY A 91 2.66 16.00 17.64
C GLY A 91 3.71 17.11 17.63
N ASN A 92 3.44 18.24 18.31
CA ASN A 92 4.41 19.32 18.47
C ASN A 92 5.61 18.91 19.33
N ALA A 93 5.42 18.07 20.35
CA ALA A 93 6.53 17.53 21.15
C ALA A 93 7.47 16.66 20.30
N LEU A 94 6.90 15.75 19.49
CA LEU A 94 7.67 14.93 18.55
C LEU A 94 8.35 15.78 17.47
N LYS A 95 7.66 16.80 16.91
CA LYS A 95 8.22 17.76 15.96
C LYS A 95 9.41 18.53 16.54
N LYS A 96 9.33 18.95 17.83
CA LYS A 96 10.46 19.59 18.53
C LYS A 96 11.67 18.66 18.62
N ALA A 97 11.48 17.38 18.89
CA ALA A 97 12.57 16.41 18.92
C ALA A 97 13.22 16.23 17.53
N LEU A 98 12.42 16.21 16.45
CA LEU A 98 12.92 16.20 15.08
C LEU A 98 13.69 17.49 14.71
N ASN A 99 13.23 18.65 15.18
CA ASN A 99 13.97 19.91 14.99
C ASN A 99 15.34 19.86 15.66
N ARG A 100 15.43 19.34 16.88
CA ARG A 100 16.71 19.16 17.57
C ARG A 100 17.65 18.22 16.80
N LEU A 101 17.12 17.18 16.20
CA LEU A 101 17.92 16.29 15.36
C LEU A 101 18.43 17.03 14.11
N GLU A 102 17.59 17.80 13.42
CA GLU A 102 17.99 18.58 12.24
C GLU A 102 19.10 19.61 12.58
N GLU A 103 19.03 20.23 13.76
CA GLU A 103 20.03 21.19 14.26
C GLU A 103 21.40 20.55 14.50
N VAL A 104 21.44 19.30 14.96
CA VAL A 104 22.71 18.63 15.35
C VAL A 104 23.26 17.69 14.29
N ILE A 105 22.49 17.36 13.26
CA ILE A 105 22.88 16.33 12.29
C ILE A 105 24.18 16.69 11.53
N HIS A 106 24.43 17.99 11.30
CA HIS A 106 25.65 18.46 10.65
C HIS A 106 26.94 18.10 11.44
N VAL A 107 26.82 17.90 12.75
CA VAL A 107 27.96 17.53 13.60
C VAL A 107 28.52 16.15 13.22
N ILE A 108 27.67 15.29 12.62
CA ILE A 108 28.09 13.96 12.14
C ILE A 108 28.89 14.07 10.85
N PHE A 109 28.63 15.09 10.02
CA PHE A 109 29.14 15.23 8.66
C PHE A 109 30.19 16.34 8.55
N GLN A 110 31.25 16.23 9.34
CA GLN A 110 32.33 17.23 9.30
C GLN A 110 33.24 17.13 8.07
N ASN A 111 33.09 16.07 7.25
CA ASN A 111 33.89 15.84 6.04
C ASN A 111 33.01 15.89 4.78
N SER A 112 33.46 16.62 3.77
CA SER A 112 32.78 16.85 2.48
C SER A 112 32.40 15.59 1.69
N LEU A 113 32.91 14.42 2.03
CA LEU A 113 32.61 13.14 1.36
C LEU A 113 31.18 12.64 1.55
N PHE A 114 30.41 13.19 2.49
CA PHE A 114 29.05 12.73 2.86
C PHE A 114 27.97 13.79 2.69
N GLU A 115 28.21 14.84 1.91
CA GLU A 115 27.30 15.96 1.74
C GLU A 115 25.92 15.55 1.20
N GLU A 116 25.90 14.61 0.26
CA GLU A 116 24.66 14.05 -0.30
C GLU A 116 23.86 13.25 0.75
N THR A 117 24.54 12.47 1.58
CA THR A 117 23.90 11.72 2.67
C THR A 117 23.30 12.66 3.72
N GLU A 118 24.02 13.71 4.10
CA GLU A 118 23.50 14.74 5.01
C GLU A 118 22.27 15.41 4.44
N LYS A 119 22.31 15.83 3.18
CA LYS A 119 21.20 16.46 2.47
C LYS A 119 19.96 15.56 2.44
N ASN A 120 20.16 14.28 2.13
CA ASN A 120 19.07 13.29 2.09
C ASN A 120 18.45 13.06 3.47
N LEU A 121 19.26 12.97 4.53
CA LEU A 121 18.74 12.82 5.90
C LEU A 121 17.98 14.08 6.36
N LYS A 122 18.50 15.27 6.09
CA LYS A 122 17.81 16.54 6.38
C LYS A 122 16.47 16.61 5.64
N GLN A 123 16.44 16.16 4.36
CA GLN A 123 15.19 16.15 3.61
C GLN A 123 14.18 15.18 4.24
N ARG A 124 14.59 13.95 4.61
CA ARG A 124 13.72 12.99 5.30
C ARG A 124 13.15 13.54 6.61
N ILE A 125 13.97 14.24 7.40
CA ILE A 125 13.51 14.89 8.64
C ILE A 125 12.47 15.97 8.33
N ARG A 126 12.70 16.80 7.33
CA ARG A 126 11.77 17.87 6.91
C ARG A 126 10.45 17.31 6.43
N ASP A 127 10.49 16.24 5.63
CA ASP A 127 9.29 15.57 5.13
C ASP A 127 8.45 15.00 6.28
N ILE A 128 9.07 14.28 7.22
CA ILE A 128 8.37 13.75 8.41
C ILE A 128 7.75 14.90 9.24
N LYS A 129 8.48 15.98 9.44
CA LYS A 129 7.96 17.15 10.18
C LYS A 129 6.76 17.79 9.52
N LYS A 130 6.84 18.01 8.20
CA LYS A 130 5.76 18.61 7.41
C LYS A 130 4.50 17.72 7.43
N GLU A 131 4.67 16.43 7.21
CA GLU A 131 3.57 15.46 7.22
C GLU A 131 2.95 15.35 8.62
N LEU A 132 3.76 15.23 9.67
CA LEU A 132 3.30 15.19 11.06
C LEU A 132 2.49 16.44 11.43
N GLU A 133 2.98 17.62 11.06
CA GLU A 133 2.28 18.88 11.30
C GLU A 133 0.92 18.95 10.61
N PHE A 134 0.88 18.56 9.33
CA PHE A 134 -0.35 18.53 8.55
C PHE A 134 -1.39 17.57 9.15
N ILE A 135 -0.95 16.35 9.49
CA ILE A 135 -1.84 15.33 10.04
C ILE A 135 -2.37 15.75 11.42
N CYS A 136 -1.49 16.23 12.32
CA CYS A 136 -1.89 16.57 13.68
C CYS A 136 -2.73 17.85 13.75
N ALA A 137 -2.58 18.76 12.80
CA ALA A 137 -3.38 19.98 12.75
C ALA A 137 -4.83 19.73 12.34
N MET A 138 -5.11 18.71 11.53
CA MET A 138 -6.44 18.33 11.02
C MET A 138 -7.28 19.51 10.52
N LYS A 139 -6.64 20.49 9.85
CA LYS A 139 -7.29 21.75 9.44
C LYS A 139 -8.04 21.64 8.12
N GLU A 140 -7.62 20.73 7.25
CA GLU A 140 -8.14 20.64 5.90
C GLU A 140 -9.36 19.72 5.87
N SER A 141 -10.54 20.27 5.58
CA SER A 141 -11.81 19.53 5.49
C SER A 141 -11.86 18.55 4.31
N ASP A 142 -11.03 18.79 3.29
CA ASP A 142 -10.95 17.93 2.08
C ASP A 142 -10.10 16.68 2.29
N TYR A 143 -9.65 16.43 3.53
CA TYR A 143 -8.87 15.25 3.90
C TYR A 143 -9.56 14.41 4.96
N ALA A 144 -9.52 13.10 4.78
CA ALA A 144 -9.88 12.12 5.81
C ALA A 144 -8.65 11.77 6.62
N TYR A 145 -8.67 12.01 7.93
CA TYR A 145 -7.58 11.72 8.85
C TYR A 145 -7.81 10.38 9.54
N TRP A 146 -6.77 9.56 9.58
CA TRP A 146 -6.86 8.19 10.09
C TRP A 146 -5.61 7.73 10.81
N ALA A 147 -5.76 6.71 11.67
CA ALA A 147 -4.67 5.94 12.22
C ALA A 147 -4.91 4.44 11.94
N GLU A 148 -3.85 3.70 11.70
CA GLU A 148 -3.88 2.27 11.41
C GLU A 148 -2.80 1.55 12.21
N LYS A 149 -3.17 0.39 12.76
CA LYS A 149 -2.23 -0.48 13.46
C LYS A 149 -2.11 -1.84 12.77
N LYS A 150 -0.92 -2.16 12.29
CA LYS A 150 -0.58 -3.48 11.72
C LYS A 150 0.52 -4.12 12.57
N LYS A 151 0.17 -5.05 13.45
CA LYS A 151 1.10 -5.65 14.41
C LYS A 151 1.72 -4.59 15.32
N ARG A 152 3.02 -4.30 15.16
CA ARG A 152 3.76 -3.27 15.91
C ARG A 152 3.94 -1.97 15.14
N ASN A 153 3.56 -1.94 13.86
CA ASN A 153 3.61 -0.73 13.05
C ASN A 153 2.33 0.07 13.26
N ILE A 154 2.46 1.28 13.74
CA ILE A 154 1.37 2.24 13.89
C ILE A 154 1.63 3.37 12.91
N VAL A 155 0.65 3.64 12.07
CA VAL A 155 0.68 4.68 11.04
C VAL A 155 -0.43 5.67 11.31
N ILE A 156 -0.13 6.94 11.33
CA ILE A 156 -1.12 8.01 11.23
C ILE A 156 -1.04 8.61 9.84
N GLY A 157 -2.15 9.04 9.28
CA GLY A 157 -2.16 9.60 7.96
C GLY A 157 -3.40 10.41 7.64
N CYS A 158 -3.37 11.00 6.47
CA CYS A 158 -4.54 11.60 5.86
C CYS A 158 -4.55 11.32 4.36
N SER A 159 -5.75 11.20 3.82
CA SER A 159 -5.98 10.96 2.39
C SER A 159 -6.98 11.98 1.87
N PRO A 160 -6.76 12.55 0.69
CA PRO A 160 -7.70 13.49 0.09
C PRO A 160 -9.04 12.79 -0.19
N ILE A 161 -10.13 13.46 0.12
CA ILE A 161 -11.50 12.98 -0.15
C ILE A 161 -11.89 13.28 -1.62
N ARG A 162 -11.41 14.40 -2.15
CA ARG A 162 -11.78 14.92 -3.46
C ARG A 162 -10.62 14.73 -4.46
N VAL A 163 -10.48 13.50 -4.98
CA VAL A 163 -9.48 13.16 -6.01
C VAL A 163 -9.75 13.91 -7.31
N ASP A 164 -11.02 14.08 -7.67
CA ASP A 164 -11.47 14.86 -8.81
C ASP A 164 -10.86 16.27 -8.85
N VAL A 165 -10.91 16.99 -7.74
CA VAL A 165 -10.36 18.35 -7.64
C VAL A 165 -8.83 18.36 -7.81
N ILE A 166 -8.15 17.34 -7.30
CA ILE A 166 -6.71 17.21 -7.44
C ILE A 166 -6.33 16.99 -8.91
N LEU A 167 -6.99 16.05 -9.56
CA LEU A 167 -6.74 15.75 -10.97
C LEU A 167 -7.03 16.93 -11.89
N GLN A 168 -8.13 17.65 -11.64
CA GLN A 168 -8.48 18.88 -12.37
C GLN A 168 -7.43 19.99 -12.22
N LYS A 169 -6.76 20.08 -11.07
CA LYS A 169 -5.74 21.11 -10.82
C LYS A 169 -4.33 20.69 -11.20
N ARG A 170 -3.99 19.40 -11.07
CA ARG A 170 -2.61 18.91 -11.13
C ARG A 170 -2.28 18.02 -12.31
N LEU A 171 -3.27 17.48 -13.02
CA LEU A 171 -3.07 16.58 -14.13
C LEU A 171 -3.67 17.12 -15.43
N TYR A 172 -4.97 17.32 -15.47
CA TYR A 172 -5.69 17.62 -16.73
C TYR A 172 -5.23 18.88 -17.45
N PRO A 173 -4.85 20.01 -16.79
CA PRO A 173 -4.39 21.21 -17.50
C PRO A 173 -3.05 21.05 -18.22
N PHE A 174 -2.28 20.00 -17.87
CA PHE A 174 -0.92 19.82 -18.39
C PHE A 174 -0.79 18.77 -19.47
N ILE A 175 -1.88 18.06 -19.81
CA ILE A 175 -1.86 16.93 -20.75
C ILE A 175 -2.97 17.12 -21.76
N LYS A 176 -2.62 17.13 -23.06
CA LYS A 176 -3.59 17.35 -24.15
C LYS A 176 -4.53 16.16 -24.34
N THR A 177 -4.01 14.95 -24.23
CA THR A 177 -4.77 13.73 -24.49
C THR A 177 -4.57 12.74 -23.36
N ILE A 178 -5.67 12.31 -22.75
CA ILE A 178 -5.67 11.32 -21.69
C ILE A 178 -6.60 10.18 -22.07
N ILE A 179 -6.08 8.95 -22.02
CA ILE A 179 -6.84 7.73 -22.29
C ILE A 179 -6.84 6.87 -21.03
N PHE A 180 -8.01 6.43 -20.62
CA PHE A 180 -8.18 5.51 -19.49
C PHE A 180 -8.61 4.16 -20.01
N THR A 181 -7.88 3.10 -19.66
CA THR A 181 -8.21 1.73 -20.06
C THR A 181 -8.29 0.83 -18.83
N SER A 182 -9.25 -0.06 -18.79
CA SER A 182 -9.36 -1.15 -17.81
C SER A 182 -10.50 -2.09 -18.18
N ALA A 183 -10.50 -3.28 -17.63
CA ALA A 183 -11.59 -4.23 -17.76
C ALA A 183 -12.84 -3.83 -16.95
N THR A 184 -12.76 -2.88 -16.00
CA THR A 184 -13.77 -2.62 -14.98
C THR A 184 -14.06 -1.13 -14.76
N LEU A 185 -14.07 -0.29 -15.81
CA LEU A 185 -14.38 1.15 -15.70
C LEU A 185 -15.87 1.44 -15.71
N ASN A 186 -16.64 0.61 -16.38
CA ASN A 186 -18.09 0.79 -16.49
C ASN A 186 -18.82 0.14 -15.31
N THR A 187 -19.90 0.79 -14.90
CA THR A 187 -20.86 0.24 -13.94
C THR A 187 -22.19 0.10 -14.69
N GLY A 188 -22.58 -1.14 -15.01
CA GLY A 188 -23.64 -1.39 -15.99
C GLY A 188 -23.21 -0.93 -17.39
N ASP A 189 -24.06 -0.12 -18.06
CA ASP A 189 -23.83 0.29 -19.45
C ASP A 189 -23.20 1.69 -19.58
N ASN A 190 -22.64 2.25 -18.50
CA ASN A 190 -22.10 3.62 -18.55
C ASN A 190 -20.86 3.83 -17.69
N PHE A 191 -20.19 4.96 -17.90
CA PHE A 191 -19.01 5.39 -17.18
C PHE A 191 -19.26 6.50 -16.17
N SER A 192 -20.51 6.79 -15.80
CA SER A 192 -20.86 7.95 -14.96
C SER A 192 -20.13 7.93 -13.63
N PHE A 193 -20.08 6.78 -12.97
CA PHE A 193 -19.39 6.64 -11.70
C PHE A 193 -17.89 6.98 -11.83
N PHE A 194 -17.21 6.39 -12.81
CA PHE A 194 -15.79 6.64 -13.06
C PHE A 194 -15.52 8.11 -13.43
N LYS A 195 -16.33 8.68 -14.32
CA LYS A 195 -16.21 10.09 -14.70
C LYS A 195 -16.36 11.02 -13.51
N ASN A 196 -17.37 10.80 -12.67
CA ASN A 196 -17.61 11.62 -11.48
C ASN A 196 -16.48 11.50 -10.45
N ARG A 197 -15.99 10.28 -10.20
CA ARG A 197 -14.91 10.04 -9.23
C ARG A 197 -13.60 10.69 -9.64
N LEU A 198 -13.30 10.78 -10.92
CA LEU A 198 -12.09 11.40 -11.43
C LEU A 198 -12.29 12.84 -11.91
N GLY A 199 -13.50 13.39 -11.83
CA GLY A 199 -13.79 14.76 -12.26
C GLY A 199 -13.65 15.00 -13.75
N LEU A 200 -13.97 13.97 -14.57
CA LEU A 200 -13.94 14.06 -16.02
C LEU A 200 -15.19 14.79 -16.54
N PRO A 201 -15.09 15.52 -17.66
CA PRO A 201 -16.24 16.11 -18.33
C PRO A 201 -17.29 15.05 -18.69
N SER A 202 -18.56 15.42 -18.63
CA SER A 202 -19.66 14.49 -18.94
C SER A 202 -19.65 14.01 -20.40
N ASP A 203 -19.16 14.84 -21.29
CA ASP A 203 -19.02 14.58 -22.73
C ASP A 203 -17.74 13.78 -23.08
N THR A 204 -16.93 13.39 -22.09
CA THR A 204 -15.79 12.48 -22.32
C THR A 204 -16.28 11.22 -23.04
N GLU A 205 -15.69 10.91 -24.18
CA GLU A 205 -16.02 9.73 -24.96
C GLU A 205 -15.73 8.44 -24.17
N GLY A 206 -16.59 7.44 -24.33
CA GLY A 206 -16.42 6.13 -23.69
C GLY A 206 -16.75 5.02 -24.67
N LEU A 207 -15.90 3.99 -24.71
CA LEU A 207 -16.05 2.82 -25.55
C LEU A 207 -16.06 1.54 -24.70
N ILE A 208 -17.11 0.75 -24.84
CA ILE A 208 -17.21 -0.58 -24.25
C ILE A 208 -16.98 -1.61 -25.35
N LEU A 209 -15.93 -2.41 -25.20
CA LEU A 209 -15.63 -3.51 -26.09
C LEU A 209 -16.11 -4.82 -25.49
N PRO A 210 -16.87 -5.64 -26.21
CA PRO A 210 -17.27 -6.95 -25.72
C PRO A 210 -16.05 -7.87 -25.59
N SER A 211 -16.15 -8.85 -24.66
CA SER A 211 -15.14 -9.88 -24.54
C SER A 211 -15.05 -10.71 -25.83
N PRO A 212 -13.83 -11.03 -26.33
CA PRO A 212 -13.66 -11.95 -27.46
C PRO A 212 -13.93 -13.42 -27.08
N PHE A 213 -14.11 -13.72 -25.79
CA PHE A 213 -14.33 -15.09 -25.31
C PHE A 213 -15.83 -15.42 -25.21
N ASP A 214 -16.20 -16.60 -25.70
CA ASP A 214 -17.54 -17.15 -25.54
C ASP A 214 -17.68 -17.87 -24.19
N PHE A 215 -17.87 -17.07 -23.13
CA PHE A 215 -17.98 -17.61 -21.77
C PHE A 215 -19.12 -18.61 -21.59
N LYS A 216 -20.19 -18.55 -22.39
CA LYS A 216 -21.32 -19.48 -22.28
C LYS A 216 -20.89 -20.94 -22.62
N HIS A 217 -19.96 -21.10 -23.54
CA HIS A 217 -19.49 -22.39 -23.97
C HIS A 217 -18.08 -22.76 -23.46
N GLN A 218 -17.30 -21.75 -23.03
CA GLN A 218 -15.90 -21.93 -22.63
C GLN A 218 -15.67 -21.90 -21.12
N ALA A 219 -16.64 -21.43 -20.33
CA ALA A 219 -16.48 -21.28 -18.89
C ALA A 219 -17.59 -21.96 -18.10
N LEU A 220 -17.23 -22.58 -16.99
CA LEU A 220 -18.14 -23.13 -15.99
C LEU A 220 -17.82 -22.51 -14.63
N LEU A 221 -18.75 -21.79 -14.05
CA LEU A 221 -18.63 -21.30 -12.67
C LEU A 221 -19.15 -22.38 -11.70
N TYR A 222 -18.26 -22.90 -10.86
CA TYR A 222 -18.60 -23.82 -9.79
C TYR A 222 -18.52 -23.12 -8.44
N LEU A 223 -19.64 -23.07 -7.72
CA LEU A 223 -19.74 -22.52 -6.38
C LEU A 223 -20.04 -23.66 -5.40
N PRO A 224 -19.05 -24.10 -4.59
CA PRO A 224 -19.27 -25.20 -3.66
C PRO A 224 -20.26 -24.79 -2.56
N PRO A 225 -21.34 -25.58 -2.33
CA PRO A 225 -22.46 -25.14 -1.48
C PRO A 225 -22.21 -25.26 0.04
N GLN A 226 -21.13 -25.89 0.47
CA GLN A 226 -20.90 -26.29 1.86
C GLN A 226 -19.53 -25.89 2.41
N ILE A 227 -19.00 -24.75 1.99
CA ILE A 227 -17.79 -24.21 2.60
C ILE A 227 -18.21 -23.25 3.72
N PRO A 228 -17.72 -23.43 4.97
CA PRO A 228 -17.93 -22.50 6.06
C PRO A 228 -17.38 -21.09 5.72
N GLU A 229 -17.79 -20.07 6.47
CA GLU A 229 -17.24 -18.73 6.32
C GLU A 229 -15.73 -18.69 6.63
N PRO A 230 -14.95 -17.79 6.02
CA PRO A 230 -13.48 -17.77 6.12
C PRO A 230 -12.92 -17.73 7.54
N ASN A 231 -13.70 -17.23 8.51
CA ASN A 231 -13.29 -17.12 9.93
C ASN A 231 -13.86 -18.25 10.81
N GLU A 232 -14.61 -19.19 10.24
CA GLU A 232 -15.20 -20.28 10.98
C GLU A 232 -14.28 -21.50 11.10
N PRO A 233 -14.41 -22.28 12.17
CA PRO A 233 -13.70 -23.55 12.30
C PRO A 233 -14.07 -24.50 11.15
N GLY A 234 -13.07 -25.19 10.59
CA GLY A 234 -13.28 -26.12 9.48
C GLY A 234 -13.22 -25.51 8.08
N PHE A 235 -13.16 -24.16 7.93
CA PHE A 235 -13.04 -23.50 6.64
C PHE A 235 -11.89 -24.08 5.79
N LEU A 236 -10.68 -24.08 6.35
CA LEU A 236 -9.49 -24.56 5.63
C LEU A 236 -9.59 -26.04 5.23
N ASP A 237 -10.18 -26.88 6.08
CA ASP A 237 -10.34 -28.31 5.78
C ASP A 237 -11.35 -28.53 4.66
N ALA A 238 -12.43 -27.76 4.65
CA ALA A 238 -13.42 -27.79 3.55
C ALA A 238 -12.81 -27.30 2.24
N VAL A 239 -12.06 -26.20 2.25
CA VAL A 239 -11.37 -25.65 1.08
C VAL A 239 -10.36 -26.68 0.52
N VAL A 240 -9.54 -27.30 1.37
CA VAL A 240 -8.58 -28.33 0.96
C VAL A 240 -9.26 -29.51 0.28
N LYS A 241 -10.36 -30.01 0.85
CA LYS A 241 -11.15 -31.11 0.23
C LYS A 241 -11.67 -30.74 -1.16
N GLU A 242 -12.25 -29.54 -1.30
CA GLU A 242 -12.77 -29.10 -2.60
C GLU A 242 -11.66 -28.87 -3.63
N ILE A 243 -10.53 -28.28 -3.23
CA ILE A 243 -9.36 -28.13 -4.12
C ILE A 243 -8.89 -29.50 -4.62
N ILE A 244 -8.69 -30.48 -3.74
CA ILE A 244 -8.24 -31.82 -4.12
C ILE A 244 -9.22 -32.47 -5.08
N LYS A 245 -10.53 -32.33 -4.83
CA LYS A 245 -11.58 -32.85 -5.73
C LYS A 245 -11.48 -32.23 -7.13
N ILE A 246 -11.36 -30.91 -7.21
CA ILE A 246 -11.25 -30.18 -8.48
C ILE A 246 -9.96 -30.58 -9.21
N LEU A 247 -8.83 -30.64 -8.50
CA LEU A 247 -7.54 -31.01 -9.07
C LEU A 247 -7.55 -32.43 -9.68
N ARG A 248 -8.29 -33.36 -9.06
CA ARG A 248 -8.47 -34.73 -9.64
C ARG A 248 -9.29 -34.69 -10.91
N ILE A 249 -10.33 -33.87 -10.99
CA ILE A 249 -11.17 -33.71 -12.18
C ILE A 249 -10.39 -33.07 -13.32
N SER A 250 -9.66 -31.97 -13.02
CA SER A 250 -8.87 -31.23 -14.00
C SER A 250 -7.52 -31.87 -14.34
N GLN A 251 -7.14 -32.92 -13.61
CA GLN A 251 -5.83 -33.58 -13.73
C GLN A 251 -4.65 -32.61 -13.55
N GLY A 252 -4.69 -31.85 -12.49
CA GLY A 252 -3.84 -30.68 -12.32
C GLY A 252 -4.35 -29.54 -13.20
N ARG A 253 -3.53 -28.98 -14.08
CA ARG A 253 -3.90 -27.91 -15.04
C ARG A 253 -4.65 -26.76 -14.39
N ALA A 254 -4.25 -26.36 -13.19
CA ALA A 254 -5.00 -25.43 -12.38
C ALA A 254 -4.12 -24.34 -11.81
N LEU A 255 -4.71 -23.15 -11.68
CA LEU A 255 -4.18 -22.05 -10.88
C LEU A 255 -5.10 -21.85 -9.68
N VAL A 256 -4.55 -21.96 -8.47
CA VAL A 256 -5.28 -21.71 -7.23
C VAL A 256 -4.92 -20.32 -6.74
N LEU A 257 -5.88 -19.39 -6.79
CA LEU A 257 -5.67 -18.00 -6.43
C LEU A 257 -6.11 -17.73 -4.98
N PHE A 258 -5.32 -16.96 -4.27
CA PHE A 258 -5.57 -16.59 -2.87
C PHE A 258 -5.53 -15.09 -2.67
N THR A 259 -6.37 -14.58 -1.79
CA THR A 259 -6.34 -13.20 -1.30
C THR A 259 -5.41 -13.00 -0.10
N SER A 260 -4.90 -14.10 0.49
CA SER A 260 -4.03 -14.10 1.67
C SER A 260 -2.85 -15.05 1.47
N ILE A 261 -1.62 -14.52 1.65
CA ILE A 261 -0.39 -15.32 1.63
C ILE A 261 -0.43 -16.41 2.72
N GLN A 262 -0.97 -16.11 3.89
CA GLN A 262 -1.08 -17.07 4.99
C GLN A 262 -1.98 -18.24 4.61
N ASN A 263 -3.16 -17.96 4.03
CA ASN A 263 -4.07 -19.01 3.58
C ASN A 263 -3.44 -19.83 2.44
N MET A 264 -2.77 -19.19 1.50
CA MET A 264 -2.02 -19.88 0.44
C MET A 264 -1.02 -20.90 1.01
N GLN A 265 -0.19 -20.47 1.97
CA GLN A 265 0.80 -21.36 2.59
C GLN A 265 0.15 -22.51 3.35
N GLN A 266 -0.90 -22.26 4.13
CA GLN A 266 -1.60 -23.28 4.90
C GLN A 266 -2.31 -24.31 4.01
N VAL A 267 -2.93 -23.85 2.93
CA VAL A 267 -3.59 -24.74 1.95
C VAL A 267 -2.54 -25.53 1.17
N TYR A 268 -1.46 -24.89 0.72
CA TYR A 268 -0.37 -25.58 0.01
C TYR A 268 0.22 -26.72 0.83
N GLN A 269 0.54 -26.49 2.11
CA GLN A 269 1.08 -27.52 3.01
C GLN A 269 0.16 -28.72 3.17
N ARG A 270 -1.15 -28.56 3.02
CA ARG A 270 -2.14 -29.63 3.15
C ARG A 270 -2.48 -30.30 1.81
N VAL A 271 -2.49 -29.55 0.72
CA VAL A 271 -2.84 -30.03 -0.61
C VAL A 271 -1.65 -30.74 -1.28
N ALA A 272 -0.45 -30.16 -1.25
CA ALA A 272 0.70 -30.69 -1.96
C ALA A 272 1.06 -32.14 -1.65
N PRO A 273 0.99 -32.61 -0.37
CA PRO A 273 1.25 -34.03 -0.06
C PRO A 273 0.16 -34.98 -0.54
N GLN A 274 -1.05 -34.50 -0.82
CA GLN A 274 -2.22 -35.31 -1.19
C GLN A 274 -2.53 -35.26 -2.70
N ALA A 275 -2.01 -34.22 -3.38
CA ALA A 275 -2.19 -34.06 -4.82
C ALA A 275 -1.20 -34.95 -5.59
N PRO A 276 -1.65 -35.77 -6.55
CA PRO A 276 -0.76 -36.57 -7.39
C PRO A 276 -0.05 -35.74 -8.47
N PHE A 277 -0.09 -34.41 -8.35
CA PHE A 277 0.43 -33.45 -9.32
C PHE A 277 1.53 -32.62 -8.69
N ARG A 278 2.46 -32.14 -9.50
CA ARG A 278 3.48 -31.20 -9.05
C ARG A 278 2.83 -29.89 -8.63
N SER A 279 2.96 -29.54 -7.37
CA SER A 279 2.47 -28.30 -6.82
C SER A 279 3.59 -27.26 -6.76
N LEU A 280 3.30 -26.03 -7.19
CA LEU A 280 4.21 -24.88 -7.22
C LEU A 280 3.62 -23.77 -6.37
N MET A 281 4.37 -23.23 -5.41
CA MET A 281 3.90 -22.12 -4.57
C MET A 281 4.64 -20.84 -4.89
N GLN A 282 3.90 -19.74 -4.98
CA GLN A 282 4.49 -18.40 -5.14
C GLN A 282 5.48 -18.09 -4.00
N GLY A 283 6.70 -17.68 -4.37
CA GLY A 283 7.77 -17.39 -3.43
C GLY A 283 8.86 -18.49 -3.34
N GLU A 284 8.61 -19.72 -3.80
CA GLU A 284 9.64 -20.77 -3.85
C GLU A 284 10.64 -20.56 -4.99
N LEU A 285 10.17 -20.03 -6.10
CA LEU A 285 10.97 -19.72 -7.28
C LEU A 285 10.68 -18.30 -7.77
N SER A 286 11.55 -17.74 -8.62
CA SER A 286 11.21 -16.54 -9.35
C SER A 286 10.01 -16.79 -10.27
N ILE A 287 9.14 -15.81 -10.44
CA ILE A 287 7.91 -15.90 -11.25
C ILE A 287 8.23 -16.44 -12.66
N ALA A 288 9.29 -15.95 -13.30
CA ALA A 288 9.69 -16.39 -14.63
C ALA A 288 10.06 -17.88 -14.68
N LYS A 289 10.77 -18.40 -13.66
CA LYS A 289 11.09 -19.83 -13.56
C LYS A 289 9.85 -20.65 -13.30
N MET A 290 8.97 -20.19 -12.42
CA MET A 290 7.74 -20.88 -12.08
C MET A 290 6.82 -21.02 -13.28
N LEU A 291 6.59 -19.93 -14.04
CA LEU A 291 5.82 -19.97 -15.28
C LEU A 291 6.43 -20.89 -16.34
N LYS A 292 7.76 -20.94 -16.44
CA LYS A 292 8.44 -21.87 -17.36
C LYS A 292 8.21 -23.33 -16.98
N VAL A 293 8.25 -23.66 -15.69
CA VAL A 293 7.96 -25.01 -15.18
C VAL A 293 6.50 -25.36 -15.41
N PHE A 294 5.58 -24.47 -15.03
CA PHE A 294 4.14 -24.66 -15.21
C PHE A 294 3.75 -24.89 -16.67
N LYS A 295 4.30 -24.11 -17.61
CA LYS A 295 4.06 -24.29 -19.05
C LYS A 295 4.62 -25.60 -19.60
N LYS A 296 5.71 -26.11 -19.03
CA LYS A 296 6.35 -27.35 -19.46
C LYS A 296 5.63 -28.61 -18.92
N ASP A 297 5.13 -28.51 -17.71
CA ASP A 297 4.39 -29.57 -17.03
C ASP A 297 2.91 -29.21 -16.96
N ILE A 298 2.14 -29.62 -17.95
CA ILE A 298 0.72 -29.31 -18.10
C ILE A 298 -0.16 -29.84 -16.96
N HIS A 299 0.33 -30.80 -16.17
CA HIS A 299 -0.38 -31.36 -15.02
C HIS A 299 0.02 -30.68 -13.70
N SER A 300 0.90 -29.69 -13.73
CA SER A 300 1.24 -28.93 -12.51
C SER A 300 0.11 -28.01 -12.04
N VAL A 301 0.20 -27.61 -10.77
CA VAL A 301 -0.75 -26.74 -10.06
C VAL A 301 0.01 -25.55 -9.49
#